data_5348d21629a1874fc950694ae32dd802
#
_entry.id   5348d21629a1874fc950694ae32dd802
#
_cell.length_a   1.000
_cell.length_b   1.000
_cell.length_c   1.000
_cell.angle_alpha   90.00
_cell.angle_beta   90.00
_cell.angle_gamma   90.00
#
_symmetry.space_group_name_H-M   'P 1'
#
loop_
_entity.id
_entity.type
_entity.pdbx_description
1 polymer ?
#
loop_
_entity_poly.entity_id
_entity_poly.type
_entity_poly.pdbx_seq_one_letter_code
_entity_poly.pdbx_strand_id
1 'polypeptide(L)'
;MRMSSYGKRKGATFETSVVKWLRLKDILAERLTKAGAKDEGDVVAFLDGTANILELKATKKLDLPQFWREAEVEAENYAKARGLKEVPYKFVIVKRRQAGIDKAWVVEDFEQWTKRAGK
;
A
#
# COMPACT_ATOMS: atom_id res chain seq x y z
N MET A 1 0.14 20.43 -19.45
CA MET A 1 0.99 19.51 -19.37
C MET A 1 1.65 19.31 -18.07
N ARG A 2 2.00 20.29 -17.42
CA ARG A 2 2.71 20.19 -16.17
C ARG A 2 1.87 19.63 -15.03
N MET A 3 0.57 19.77 -15.13
CA MET A 3 -0.36 19.26 -14.12
C MET A 3 -0.20 17.76 -13.90
N SER A 4 -0.14 16.98 -14.98
CA SER A 4 0.01 15.53 -14.82
C SER A 4 1.38 15.17 -14.29
N SER A 5 2.43 15.92 -14.67
CA SER A 5 3.77 15.69 -14.13
C SER A 5 3.83 15.99 -12.63
N TYR A 6 3.15 17.04 -12.21
CA TYR A 6 3.10 17.39 -10.81
C TYR A 6 2.41 16.31 -9.97
N GLY A 7 1.27 15.80 -10.46
CA GLY A 7 0.57 14.75 -9.77
C GLY A 7 1.37 13.46 -9.67
N LYS A 8 2.07 13.09 -10.75
CA LYS A 8 2.94 11.92 -10.75
C LYS A 8 4.07 12.06 -9.74
N ARG A 9 4.71 13.22 -9.69
CA ARG A 9 5.79 13.44 -8.73
C ARG A 9 5.28 13.35 -7.30
N LYS A 10 4.08 13.88 -7.03
CA LYS A 10 3.50 13.82 -5.70
C LYS A 10 3.29 12.38 -5.25
N GLY A 11 2.76 11.53 -6.12
CA GLY A 11 2.56 10.13 -5.81
C GLY A 11 3.89 9.39 -5.64
N ALA A 12 4.84 9.61 -6.56
CA ALA A 12 6.15 8.98 -6.48
C ALA A 12 6.89 9.41 -5.23
N THR A 13 6.76 10.68 -4.83
CA THR A 13 7.38 11.18 -3.61
C THR A 13 6.82 10.47 -2.38
N PHE A 14 5.51 10.24 -2.34
CA PHE A 14 4.91 9.52 -1.22
C PHE A 14 5.39 8.08 -1.16
N GLU A 15 5.45 7.40 -2.30
CA GLU A 15 6.00 6.03 -2.35
C GLU A 15 7.41 5.98 -1.81
N THR A 16 8.26 6.91 -2.25
CA THR A 16 9.63 6.99 -1.79
C THR A 16 9.69 7.19 -0.27
N SER A 17 8.85 8.10 0.25
CA SER A 17 8.81 8.37 1.69
C SER A 17 8.38 7.15 2.48
N VAL A 18 7.39 6.41 1.99
CA VAL A 18 6.90 5.21 2.66
C VAL A 18 8.01 4.16 2.72
N VAL A 19 8.66 3.89 1.60
CA VAL A 19 9.72 2.87 1.56
C VAL A 19 10.88 3.26 2.45
N LYS A 20 11.31 4.51 2.41
CA LYS A 20 12.41 4.99 3.27
C LYS A 20 12.05 4.87 4.75
N TRP A 21 10.83 5.25 5.11
CA TRP A 21 10.38 5.17 6.50
C TRP A 21 10.41 3.74 7.02
N LEU A 22 9.89 2.80 6.20
CA LEU A 22 9.86 1.40 6.58
C LEU A 22 11.28 0.84 6.73
N ARG A 23 12.16 1.16 5.80
CA ARG A 23 13.56 0.69 5.85
C ARG A 23 14.30 1.26 7.06
N LEU A 24 14.02 2.49 7.44
CA LEU A 24 14.59 3.07 8.65
C LEU A 24 14.13 2.34 9.91
N LYS A 25 13.01 1.66 9.85
CA LYS A 25 12.48 0.86 10.96
C LYS A 25 12.87 -0.61 10.83
N ASP A 26 13.82 -0.91 9.96
CA ASP A 26 14.29 -2.27 9.70
C ASP A 26 13.20 -3.18 9.16
N ILE A 27 12.27 -2.60 8.42
CA ILE A 27 11.23 -3.37 7.72
C ILE A 27 11.61 -3.41 6.25
N LEU A 28 11.79 -4.63 5.72
CA LEU A 28 12.07 -4.79 4.31
C LEU A 28 10.85 -4.36 3.51
N ALA A 29 11.04 -3.42 2.60
CA ALA A 29 9.96 -2.89 1.78
C ALA A 29 10.48 -2.57 0.40
N GLU A 30 9.65 -2.81 -0.62
CA GLU A 30 10.02 -2.58 -2.01
C GLU A 30 8.83 -2.01 -2.75
N ARG A 31 9.13 -1.14 -3.71
CA ARG A 31 8.12 -0.64 -4.63
C ARG A 31 7.76 -1.75 -5.59
N LEU A 32 6.46 -1.88 -5.86
CA LEU A 32 6.00 -2.84 -6.87
C LEU A 32 5.83 -2.10 -8.18
N THR A 33 6.59 -2.53 -9.19
CA THR A 33 6.45 -1.96 -10.52
C THR A 33 5.32 -2.70 -11.23
N LYS A 34 4.47 -1.93 -11.90
CA LYS A 34 3.41 -2.51 -12.68
C LYS A 34 4.01 -3.14 -13.93
N ALA A 35 4.27 -4.43 -13.85
CA ALA A 35 4.81 -5.18 -14.99
C ALA A 35 3.68 -6.04 -15.54
N GLY A 36 3.13 -5.65 -16.66
CA GLY A 36 2.03 -6.38 -17.27
C GLY A 36 0.70 -5.72 -17.00
N ALA A 37 -0.39 -6.47 -17.15
CA ALA A 37 -1.73 -5.92 -17.17
C ALA A 37 -2.36 -5.74 -15.81
N LYS A 38 -1.84 -6.40 -14.77
CA LYS A 38 -2.51 -6.42 -13.48
C LYS A 38 -1.73 -5.69 -12.40
N ASP A 39 -2.46 -4.85 -11.68
CA ASP A 39 -1.91 -4.07 -10.58
C ASP A 39 -1.80 -4.92 -9.32
N GLU A 40 -0.63 -4.93 -8.71
CA GLU A 40 -0.35 -5.69 -7.49
C GLU A 40 -0.19 -4.78 -6.28
N GLY A 41 -0.46 -3.49 -6.43
CA GLY A 41 -0.29 -2.52 -5.37
C GLY A 41 0.95 -1.66 -5.57
N ASP A 42 1.19 -0.76 -4.65
CA ASP A 42 2.28 0.22 -4.76
C ASP A 42 3.56 -0.24 -4.09
N VAL A 43 3.45 -0.82 -2.91
CA VAL A 43 4.59 -1.23 -2.09
C VAL A 43 4.27 -2.57 -1.44
N VAL A 44 5.26 -3.45 -1.34
CA VAL A 44 5.17 -4.64 -0.50
C VAL A 44 6.09 -4.44 0.70
N ALA A 45 5.58 -4.71 1.90
CA ALA A 45 6.34 -4.67 3.12
C ALA A 45 6.31 -6.05 3.77
N PHE A 46 7.47 -6.52 4.24
CA PHE A 46 7.57 -7.85 4.82
C PHE A 46 7.65 -7.74 6.34
N LEU A 47 6.62 -8.26 7.01
CA LEU A 47 6.56 -8.29 8.47
C LEU A 47 6.64 -9.76 8.88
N ASP A 48 7.68 -10.09 9.66
CA ASP A 48 7.94 -11.46 10.09
C ASP A 48 7.97 -12.45 8.91
N GLY A 49 8.56 -12.00 7.80
CA GLY A 49 8.68 -12.82 6.60
C GLY A 49 7.43 -12.92 5.77
N THR A 50 6.37 -12.24 6.15
CA THR A 50 5.08 -12.28 5.46
C THR A 50 4.87 -11.01 4.65
N ALA A 51 4.48 -11.16 3.39
CA ALA A 51 4.20 -10.02 2.51
C ALA A 51 2.93 -9.30 2.94
N ASN A 52 2.98 -7.98 2.92
CA ASN A 52 1.82 -7.12 3.17
C ASN A 52 1.76 -6.11 2.04
N ILE A 53 0.61 -5.99 1.40
CA ILE A 53 0.44 -5.12 0.25
C ILE A 53 -0.05 -3.76 0.71
N LEU A 54 0.65 -2.72 0.29
CA LEU A 54 0.31 -1.36 0.68
C LEU A 54 -0.15 -0.60 -0.56
N GLU A 55 -1.39 -0.09 -0.49
CA GLU A 55 -1.94 0.79 -1.50
C GLU A 55 -1.82 2.22 -0.97
N LEU A 56 -1.12 3.07 -1.70
CA LEU A 56 -0.78 4.40 -1.21
C LEU A 56 -1.70 5.46 -1.82
N LYS A 57 -2.24 6.32 -0.97
CA LYS A 57 -3.14 7.38 -1.42
C LYS A 57 -2.65 8.72 -0.89
N ALA A 58 -2.31 9.61 -1.82
CA ALA A 58 -1.86 10.96 -1.51
C ALA A 58 -2.89 11.99 -2.02
N THR A 59 -4.16 11.69 -1.86
CA THR A 59 -5.26 12.52 -2.38
C THR A 59 -5.97 13.22 -1.25
N LYS A 60 -6.59 14.37 -1.58
CA LYS A 60 -7.40 15.12 -0.61
C LYS A 60 -8.73 14.45 -0.35
N LYS A 61 -9.31 13.84 -1.37
CA LYS A 61 -10.62 13.21 -1.26
C LYS A 61 -10.45 11.78 -0.81
N LEU A 62 -11.13 11.42 0.25
CA LEU A 62 -11.09 10.08 0.80
C LEU A 62 -12.32 9.30 0.36
N ASP A 63 -12.09 8.21 -0.34
CA ASP A 63 -13.15 7.27 -0.69
C ASP A 63 -12.69 5.91 -0.18
N LEU A 64 -12.82 5.71 1.12
CA LEU A 64 -12.28 4.51 1.75
C LEU A 64 -12.85 3.21 1.18
N PRO A 65 -14.16 3.10 0.91
CA PRO A 65 -14.65 1.85 0.30
C PRO A 65 -13.98 1.55 -1.05
N GLN A 66 -13.78 2.55 -1.89
CA GLN A 66 -13.14 2.35 -3.18
C GLN A 66 -11.67 1.98 -3.00
N PHE A 67 -10.97 2.69 -2.12
CA PHE A 67 -9.56 2.41 -1.85
C PHE A 67 -9.38 0.98 -1.33
N TRP A 68 -10.27 0.54 -0.46
CA TRP A 68 -10.18 -0.81 0.09
C TRP A 68 -10.41 -1.88 -0.98
N ARG A 69 -11.40 -1.67 -1.86
CA ARG A 69 -11.65 -2.60 -2.95
C ARG A 69 -10.43 -2.71 -3.88
N GLU A 70 -9.78 -1.58 -4.16
CA GLU A 70 -8.56 -1.59 -4.96
C GLU A 70 -7.46 -2.40 -4.28
N ALA A 71 -7.28 -2.19 -2.99
CA ALA A 71 -6.27 -2.93 -2.24
C ALA A 71 -6.55 -4.43 -2.24
N GLU A 72 -7.83 -4.82 -2.12
CA GLU A 72 -8.21 -6.23 -2.16
C GLU A 72 -7.86 -6.87 -3.50
N VAL A 73 -8.21 -6.21 -4.59
CA VAL A 73 -7.92 -6.72 -5.92
C VAL A 73 -6.40 -6.85 -6.15
N GLU A 74 -5.65 -5.85 -5.72
CA GLU A 74 -4.21 -5.84 -5.89
C GLU A 74 -3.54 -6.95 -5.09
N ALA A 75 -4.00 -7.19 -3.87
CA ALA A 75 -3.45 -8.28 -3.06
C ALA A 75 -3.75 -9.64 -3.69
N GLU A 76 -4.95 -9.81 -4.27
CA GLU A 76 -5.28 -11.03 -4.99
C GLU A 76 -4.38 -11.22 -6.22
N ASN A 77 -4.13 -10.15 -6.97
CA ASN A 77 -3.25 -10.22 -8.13
C ASN A 77 -1.83 -10.59 -7.71
N TYR A 78 -1.35 -10.02 -6.62
CA TYR A 78 -0.03 -10.34 -6.08
C TYR A 78 0.06 -11.84 -5.74
N ALA A 79 -0.95 -12.36 -5.06
CA ALA A 79 -0.97 -13.77 -4.68
C ALA A 79 -1.00 -14.69 -5.90
N LYS A 80 -1.82 -14.37 -6.90
CA LYS A 80 -1.93 -15.17 -8.11
C LYS A 80 -0.62 -15.19 -8.89
N ALA A 81 0.02 -14.05 -9.02
CA ALA A 81 1.26 -13.95 -9.77
C ALA A 81 2.38 -14.78 -9.15
N ARG A 82 2.33 -15.02 -7.85
CA ARG A 82 3.38 -15.74 -7.12
C ARG A 82 2.94 -17.12 -6.63
N GLY A 83 1.75 -17.56 -7.01
CA GLY A 83 1.25 -18.87 -6.60
C GLY A 83 1.08 -19.03 -5.11
N LEU A 84 0.73 -17.96 -4.40
CA LEU A 84 0.53 -18.02 -2.96
C LEU A 84 -0.81 -18.66 -2.65
N LYS A 85 -0.84 -19.49 -1.61
CA LYS A 85 -2.08 -20.14 -1.18
C LYS A 85 -3.04 -19.15 -0.53
N GLU A 86 -2.50 -18.17 0.17
CA GLU A 86 -3.30 -17.20 0.88
C GLU A 86 -3.03 -15.81 0.33
N VAL A 87 -4.08 -14.99 0.29
CA VAL A 87 -3.96 -13.60 -0.12
C VAL A 87 -3.30 -12.82 1.01
N PRO A 88 -2.25 -12.04 0.72
CA PRO A 88 -1.60 -11.25 1.77
C PRO A 88 -2.56 -10.25 2.41
N TYR A 89 -2.25 -9.89 3.63
CA TYR A 89 -2.91 -8.72 4.23
C TYR A 89 -2.62 -7.50 3.37
N LYS A 90 -3.57 -6.58 3.33
CA LYS A 90 -3.45 -5.35 2.55
C LYS A 90 -3.87 -4.18 3.42
N PHE A 91 -3.29 -3.05 3.14
CA PHE A 91 -3.55 -1.83 3.89
C PHE A 91 -3.57 -0.66 2.93
N VAL A 92 -4.44 0.30 3.20
CA VAL A 92 -4.41 1.56 2.49
C VAL A 92 -3.65 2.54 3.36
N ILE A 93 -2.59 3.13 2.83
CA ILE A 93 -1.78 4.11 3.55
C ILE A 93 -2.14 5.48 2.99
N VAL A 94 -2.74 6.31 3.83
CA VAL A 94 -3.25 7.61 3.41
C VAL A 94 -2.35 8.71 3.96
N LYS A 95 -1.81 9.51 3.05
CA LYS A 95 -0.96 10.64 3.42
C LYS A 95 -1.80 11.69 4.14
N ARG A 96 -1.27 12.18 5.27
CA ARG A 96 -1.91 13.30 5.97
C ARG A 96 -1.28 14.60 5.50
N ARG A 97 -2.12 15.60 5.29
CA ARG A 97 -1.65 16.92 4.86
C ARG A 97 -0.86 17.58 5.98
N GLN A 98 0.22 18.25 5.58
CA GLN A 98 1.05 19.04 6.52
C GLN A 98 1.54 18.21 7.70
N ALA A 99 1.80 16.95 7.48
CA ALA A 99 2.31 16.05 8.51
C ALA A 99 3.41 15.19 7.92
N GLY A 100 4.29 14.69 8.76
CA GLY A 100 5.36 13.79 8.34
C GLY A 100 4.85 12.41 7.98
N ILE A 101 5.72 11.63 7.35
CA ILE A 101 5.38 10.26 6.93
C ILE A 101 4.92 9.39 8.12
N ASP A 102 5.47 9.66 9.29
CA ASP A 102 5.13 8.90 10.50
C ASP A 102 3.69 9.12 10.95
N LYS A 103 3.00 10.12 10.37
CA LYS A 103 1.62 10.44 10.72
C LYS A 103 0.62 9.97 9.68
N ALA A 104 1.07 9.25 8.65
CA ALA A 104 0.15 8.69 7.66
C ALA A 104 -0.84 7.74 8.33
N TRP A 105 -2.05 7.67 7.78
CA TRP A 105 -3.07 6.75 8.29
C TRP A 105 -2.87 5.37 7.69
N VAL A 106 -3.09 4.35 8.51
CA VAL A 106 -3.15 2.96 8.05
C VAL A 106 -4.59 2.51 8.16
N VAL A 107 -5.17 2.08 7.04
CA VAL A 107 -6.59 1.70 6.98
C VAL A 107 -6.70 0.24 6.60
N GLU A 108 -7.52 -0.49 7.34
CA GLU A 108 -7.91 -1.86 7.02
C GLU A 108 -9.34 -2.06 7.47
N ASP A 109 -10.02 -3.11 6.95
CA ASP A 109 -11.35 -3.38 7.42
C ASP A 109 -11.31 -4.19 8.73
N PHE A 110 -12.44 -4.25 9.41
CA PHE A 110 -12.50 -4.86 10.73
C PHE A 110 -12.28 -6.36 10.66
N GLU A 111 -12.72 -6.99 9.59
CA GLU A 111 -12.48 -8.42 9.38
C GLU A 111 -11.00 -8.75 9.37
N GLN A 112 -10.21 -8.02 8.57
CA GLN A 112 -8.77 -8.24 8.52
C GLN A 112 -8.13 -7.98 9.88
N TRP A 113 -8.56 -6.92 10.56
CA TRP A 113 -8.02 -6.59 11.88
C TRP A 113 -8.20 -7.75 12.85
N THR A 114 -9.39 -8.38 12.85
CA THR A 114 -9.63 -9.52 13.73
C THR A 114 -8.83 -10.75 13.33
N LYS A 115 -8.66 -10.99 12.02
CA LYS A 115 -7.82 -12.10 11.54
C LYS A 115 -6.38 -11.94 11.99
N ARG A 116 -5.86 -10.73 11.96
CA ARG A 116 -4.49 -10.48 12.41
C ARG A 116 -4.34 -10.72 13.91
N ALA A 117 -5.42 -10.63 14.66
CA ALA A 117 -5.42 -10.96 16.07
C ALA A 117 -5.64 -12.46 16.33
N GLY A 118 -5.71 -13.27 15.31
CA GLY A 118 -5.89 -14.72 15.44
C GLY A 118 -7.33 -15.15 15.71
N LYS A 119 -8.27 -14.31 15.31
CA LYS A 119 -9.69 -14.58 15.59
C LYS A 119 -10.49 -14.93 14.36
#